data_6d02c54b97e7670b1f2db6d08a337344
#
_entry.id   6d02c54b97e7670b1f2db6d08a337344
#
_cell.length_a   1.000
_cell.length_b   1.000
_cell.length_c   1.000
_cell.angle_alpha   90.00
_cell.angle_beta   90.00
_cell.angle_gamma   90.00
#
_symmetry.space_group_name_H-M   'P 1'
#
loop_
_entity.id
_entity.type
_entity.pdbx_description
1 polymer ?
#
loop_
_entity_poly.entity_id
_entity_poly.type
_entity_poly.pdbx_seq_one_letter_code
_entity_poly.pdbx_strand_id
1 'polypeptide(L)'
;GIAVLVYAVKALIENGWDKTDLTIFIVGDEETNHPTTNAVENFKRVAKGKDACFNFELGRANSSVVIGRKGRWAPEVHIKGIAAHAGNEPEKGASAITELCKKIADLAEVNDYASGTSCNVGVISGGTLANVVAEYAEAKLDIRYTTMTEAAKAVEKVKAIVAKSYDERTVTELVEAGPHVYTPPMETTEGVKQLYRFVKAQAEKLGQAELGAMIVGGSADANYVCTEGVPTLCS
;
A
#
# COMPACT_ATOMS: atom_id res chain seq x y z
N GLY A 1 7.17 -13.83 -14.66
CA GLY A 1 7.89 -14.17 -13.42
C GLY A 1 8.33 -15.62 -13.37
N ILE A 2 7.43 -16.60 -13.13
CA ILE A 2 7.77 -18.00 -12.82
C ILE A 2 8.68 -18.65 -13.87
N ALA A 3 8.40 -18.49 -15.16
CA ALA A 3 9.25 -19.07 -16.22
C ALA A 3 10.70 -18.55 -16.13
N VAL A 4 10.87 -17.24 -15.95
CA VAL A 4 12.21 -16.63 -15.80
C VAL A 4 12.93 -17.20 -14.57
N LEU A 5 12.25 -17.31 -13.44
CA LEU A 5 12.77 -17.90 -12.22
C LEU A 5 13.25 -19.35 -12.43
N VAL A 6 12.40 -20.18 -13.04
CA VAL A 6 12.71 -21.60 -13.30
C VAL A 6 13.93 -21.75 -14.21
N TYR A 7 14.02 -20.98 -15.30
CA TYR A 7 15.19 -21.04 -16.18
C TYR A 7 16.46 -20.50 -15.55
N ALA A 8 16.36 -19.45 -14.73
CA ALA A 8 17.51 -18.94 -13.98
C ALA A 8 18.07 -19.99 -13.00
N VAL A 9 17.18 -20.63 -12.23
CA VAL A 9 17.56 -21.70 -11.28
C VAL A 9 18.13 -22.91 -12.00
N LYS A 10 17.51 -23.33 -13.12
CA LYS A 10 18.02 -24.41 -13.96
C LYS A 10 19.46 -24.11 -14.44
N ALA A 11 19.71 -22.91 -14.92
CA ALA A 11 21.04 -22.49 -15.36
C ALA A 11 22.07 -22.53 -14.21
N LEU A 12 21.70 -22.14 -12.99
CA LEU A 12 22.55 -22.23 -11.82
C LEU A 12 22.91 -23.68 -11.51
N ILE A 13 21.93 -24.59 -11.50
CA ILE A 13 22.14 -26.03 -11.21
C ILE A 13 23.02 -26.67 -12.28
N GLU A 14 22.76 -26.42 -13.55
CA GLU A 14 23.53 -26.98 -14.68
C GLU A 14 24.98 -26.49 -14.70
N ASN A 15 25.26 -25.33 -14.12
CA ASN A 15 26.61 -24.80 -13.96
C ASN A 15 27.26 -25.13 -12.58
N GLY A 16 26.67 -26.07 -11.84
CA GLY A 16 27.24 -26.58 -10.62
C GLY A 16 27.22 -25.60 -9.45
N TRP A 17 26.19 -24.77 -9.37
CA TRP A 17 26.02 -23.84 -8.25
C TRP A 17 25.77 -24.62 -6.93
N ASP A 18 26.64 -24.45 -5.98
CA ASP A 18 26.63 -25.11 -4.66
C ASP A 18 27.02 -24.16 -3.51
N LYS A 19 27.13 -22.84 -3.79
CA LYS A 19 27.79 -21.89 -2.89
C LYS A 19 26.88 -21.21 -1.89
N THR A 20 25.57 -21.35 -2.06
CA THR A 20 24.60 -20.59 -1.26
C THR A 20 23.25 -21.31 -1.22
N ASP A 21 22.57 -21.22 -0.09
CA ASP A 21 21.19 -21.69 0.04
C ASP A 21 20.25 -20.83 -0.83
N LEU A 22 19.54 -21.47 -1.74
CA LEU A 22 18.53 -20.87 -2.56
C LEU A 22 17.15 -21.34 -2.11
N THR A 23 16.31 -20.40 -1.71
CA THR A 23 14.91 -20.69 -1.38
C THR A 23 14.00 -20.10 -2.46
N ILE A 24 13.15 -20.95 -3.04
CA ILE A 24 12.14 -20.55 -4.00
C ILE A 24 10.79 -20.58 -3.30
N PHE A 25 10.05 -19.47 -3.38
CA PHE A 25 8.72 -19.33 -2.83
C PHE A 25 7.74 -18.89 -3.91
N ILE A 26 6.72 -19.71 -4.20
CA ILE A 26 5.72 -19.46 -5.22
C ILE A 26 4.36 -19.31 -4.55
N VAL A 27 3.64 -18.25 -4.86
CA VAL A 27 2.32 -17.91 -4.32
C VAL A 27 1.29 -17.90 -5.43
N GLY A 28 0.06 -18.21 -5.12
CA GLY A 28 -1.03 -18.29 -6.09
C GLY A 28 -2.15 -17.27 -5.91
N ASP A 29 -2.09 -16.41 -4.88
CA ASP A 29 -3.18 -15.52 -4.47
C ASP A 29 -2.75 -14.05 -4.26
N GLU A 30 -1.66 -13.61 -4.89
CA GLU A 30 -1.13 -12.24 -4.79
C GLU A 30 -2.16 -11.21 -5.26
N GLU A 31 -2.81 -11.44 -6.40
CA GLU A 31 -3.79 -10.53 -7.01
C GLU A 31 -5.05 -10.30 -6.14
N THR A 32 -5.29 -11.18 -5.19
CA THR A 32 -6.36 -11.05 -4.20
C THR A 32 -5.87 -10.58 -2.83
N ASN A 33 -4.59 -10.23 -2.72
CA ASN A 33 -3.90 -9.86 -1.48
C ASN A 33 -3.98 -10.92 -0.36
N HIS A 34 -3.89 -12.19 -0.71
CA HIS A 34 -3.79 -13.32 0.25
C HIS A 34 -4.93 -13.42 1.28
N PRO A 35 -6.23 -13.32 0.89
CA PRO A 35 -7.33 -13.17 1.85
C PRO A 35 -7.58 -14.42 2.71
N THR A 36 -7.14 -15.58 2.25
CA THR A 36 -7.45 -16.88 2.84
C THR A 36 -6.22 -17.74 3.16
N THR A 37 -5.03 -17.22 2.92
CA THR A 37 -3.78 -17.95 3.12
C THR A 37 -2.90 -17.29 4.17
N ASN A 38 -1.92 -18.05 4.68
CA ASN A 38 -0.87 -17.54 5.57
C ASN A 38 0.34 -17.03 4.76
N ALA A 39 0.12 -16.48 3.55
CA ALA A 39 1.21 -16.09 2.66
C ALA A 39 2.10 -15.02 3.30
N VAL A 40 1.51 -14.01 3.93
CA VAL A 40 2.26 -12.92 4.57
C VAL A 40 3.18 -13.43 5.69
N GLU A 41 2.67 -14.29 6.56
CA GLU A 41 3.47 -14.92 7.62
C GLU A 41 4.57 -15.82 7.04
N ASN A 42 4.26 -16.53 5.97
CA ASN A 42 5.23 -17.37 5.27
C ASN A 42 6.32 -16.54 4.58
N PHE A 43 5.99 -15.40 3.96
CA PHE A 43 6.99 -14.46 3.44
C PHE A 43 7.98 -14.06 4.52
N LYS A 44 7.50 -13.60 5.66
CA LYS A 44 8.34 -13.19 6.79
C LYS A 44 9.21 -14.35 7.29
N ARG A 45 8.62 -15.51 7.49
CA ARG A 45 9.34 -16.71 7.95
C ARG A 45 10.43 -17.14 6.98
N VAL A 46 10.16 -17.12 5.68
CA VAL A 46 11.10 -17.55 4.64
C VAL A 46 12.20 -16.51 4.41
N ALA A 47 11.85 -15.21 4.50
CA ALA A 47 12.77 -14.11 4.31
C ALA A 47 13.78 -13.96 5.45
N LYS A 48 13.37 -14.29 6.66
CA LYS A 48 14.20 -14.08 7.86
C LYS A 48 15.60 -14.66 7.73
N GLY A 49 16.61 -13.79 7.89
CA GLY A 49 18.03 -14.18 7.85
C GLY A 49 18.57 -14.43 6.44
N LYS A 50 17.85 -14.09 5.39
CA LYS A 50 18.34 -14.12 4.00
C LYS A 50 19.13 -12.85 3.67
N ASP A 51 20.14 -13.00 2.81
CA ASP A 51 21.01 -11.89 2.40
C ASP A 51 20.36 -10.99 1.34
N ALA A 52 19.50 -11.56 0.48
CA ALA A 52 18.80 -10.85 -0.58
C ALA A 52 17.53 -11.57 -1.02
N CYS A 53 16.60 -10.82 -1.58
CA CYS A 53 15.41 -11.34 -2.24
C CYS A 53 15.25 -10.75 -3.65
N PHE A 54 14.82 -11.58 -4.58
CA PHE A 54 14.41 -11.20 -5.93
C PHE A 54 12.96 -11.58 -6.15
N ASN A 55 12.09 -10.57 -6.28
CA ASN A 55 10.67 -10.76 -6.55
C ASN A 55 10.41 -10.66 -8.06
N PHE A 56 9.83 -11.71 -8.65
CA PHE A 56 9.61 -11.84 -10.08
C PHE A 56 8.19 -11.41 -10.47
N GLU A 57 7.98 -10.12 -10.50
CA GLU A 57 6.77 -9.47 -11.01
C GLU A 57 6.79 -9.33 -12.55
N LEU A 58 5.82 -8.59 -13.08
CA LEU A 58 5.81 -8.19 -14.49
C LEU A 58 6.99 -7.23 -14.76
N GLY A 59 7.87 -7.62 -15.68
CA GLY A 59 9.03 -6.82 -16.09
C GLY A 59 8.63 -5.46 -16.67
N ARG A 60 9.52 -4.49 -16.55
CA ARG A 60 9.32 -3.14 -17.06
C ARG A 60 9.84 -2.99 -18.47
N ALA A 61 9.06 -2.26 -19.33
CA ALA A 61 9.41 -2.06 -20.73
C ALA A 61 10.78 -1.38 -20.96
N ASN A 62 11.24 -0.58 -19.98
CA ASN A 62 12.53 0.12 -20.01
C ASN A 62 13.66 -0.67 -19.34
N SER A 63 13.49 -1.96 -19.09
CA SER A 63 14.47 -2.84 -18.40
C SER A 63 14.89 -2.33 -17.01
N SER A 64 14.07 -1.51 -16.34
CA SER A 64 14.35 -1.07 -14.97
C SER A 64 13.92 -2.13 -13.95
N VAL A 65 14.68 -2.21 -12.87
CA VAL A 65 14.26 -2.94 -11.65
C VAL A 65 13.62 -1.98 -10.65
N VAL A 66 12.68 -2.50 -9.90
CA VAL A 66 11.99 -1.77 -8.83
C VAL A 66 12.80 -1.90 -7.55
N ILE A 67 13.25 -0.76 -7.03
CA ILE A 67 14.03 -0.64 -5.78
C ILE A 67 13.20 -0.09 -4.62
N GLY A 68 11.92 0.20 -4.85
CA GLY A 68 10.98 0.68 -3.84
C GLY A 68 9.55 0.60 -4.34
N ARG A 69 8.63 0.31 -3.43
CA ARG A 69 7.18 0.29 -3.68
C ARG A 69 6.46 1.03 -2.57
N LYS A 70 5.45 1.82 -2.92
CA LYS A 70 4.63 2.45 -1.90
C LYS A 70 3.89 1.40 -1.09
N GLY A 71 3.79 1.67 0.21
CA GLY A 71 2.81 1.03 1.07
C GLY A 71 1.42 1.59 0.84
N ARG A 72 0.43 0.96 1.45
CA ARG A 72 -0.98 1.30 1.34
C ARG A 72 -1.68 1.22 2.69
N TRP A 73 -2.54 2.19 2.96
CA TRP A 73 -3.54 2.14 4.03
C TRP A 73 -4.90 2.56 3.45
N ALA A 74 -5.92 1.73 3.64
CA ALA A 74 -7.22 1.91 3.01
C ALA A 74 -8.37 1.85 4.04
N PRO A 75 -8.45 2.83 4.95
CA PRO A 75 -9.54 2.90 5.91
C PRO A 75 -10.81 3.48 5.27
N GLU A 76 -11.92 3.32 5.98
CA GLU A 76 -13.18 3.96 5.68
C GLU A 76 -13.54 4.96 6.79
N VAL A 77 -14.16 6.06 6.42
CA VAL A 77 -14.70 7.06 7.35
C VAL A 77 -16.22 6.93 7.32
N HIS A 78 -16.82 6.52 8.43
CA HIS A 78 -18.25 6.37 8.59
C HIS A 78 -18.79 7.47 9.50
N ILE A 79 -19.88 8.12 9.10
CA ILE A 79 -20.50 9.19 9.87
C ILE A 79 -21.96 8.87 10.12
N LYS A 80 -22.36 8.95 11.38
CA LYS A 80 -23.75 8.90 11.82
C LYS A 80 -24.19 10.30 12.18
N GLY A 81 -25.32 10.72 11.61
CA GLY A 81 -25.99 11.97 11.88
C GLY A 81 -27.37 11.75 12.48
N ILE A 82 -28.26 12.70 12.28
CA ILE A 82 -29.66 12.66 12.75
C ILE A 82 -30.58 13.02 11.59
N ALA A 83 -31.50 12.13 11.24
CA ALA A 83 -32.50 12.39 10.21
C ALA A 83 -33.53 13.43 10.67
N ALA A 84 -33.98 14.27 9.76
CA ALA A 84 -35.06 15.19 9.95
C ALA A 84 -35.71 15.54 8.60
N HIS A 85 -36.96 16.02 8.59
CA HIS A 85 -37.56 16.50 7.36
C HIS A 85 -36.97 17.85 6.97
N ALA A 86 -36.29 17.91 5.82
CA ALA A 86 -35.51 19.09 5.39
C ALA A 86 -36.32 20.38 5.23
N GLY A 87 -37.65 20.29 5.03
CA GLY A 87 -38.51 21.45 4.89
C GLY A 87 -39.32 21.84 6.14
N ASN A 88 -39.54 20.91 7.07
CA ASN A 88 -40.36 21.16 8.26
C ASN A 88 -39.53 21.48 9.51
N GLU A 89 -38.50 20.69 9.77
CA GLU A 89 -37.72 20.74 11.02
C GLU A 89 -36.23 20.47 10.75
N PRO A 90 -35.59 21.16 9.77
CA PRO A 90 -34.20 20.89 9.40
C PRO A 90 -33.22 21.07 10.56
N GLU A 91 -33.54 21.97 11.49
CA GLU A 91 -32.71 22.27 12.69
C GLU A 91 -32.61 21.10 13.68
N LYS A 92 -33.58 20.17 13.62
CA LYS A 92 -33.54 18.94 14.42
C LYS A 92 -32.59 17.88 13.86
N GLY A 93 -32.25 18.00 12.57
CA GLY A 93 -31.33 17.11 11.89
C GLY A 93 -29.84 17.46 12.13
N ALA A 94 -28.97 16.48 11.93
CA ALA A 94 -27.53 16.65 11.83
C ALA A 94 -27.03 15.89 10.60
N SER A 95 -26.56 16.61 9.60
CA SER A 95 -26.25 16.03 8.27
C SER A 95 -24.90 15.32 8.28
N ALA A 96 -24.91 13.99 8.18
CA ALA A 96 -23.72 13.19 7.99
C ALA A 96 -22.99 13.52 6.69
N ILE A 97 -23.71 13.84 5.60
CA ILE A 97 -23.12 14.28 4.32
C ILE A 97 -22.34 15.58 4.49
N THR A 98 -22.94 16.58 5.18
CA THR A 98 -22.28 17.87 5.39
C THR A 98 -21.02 17.72 6.24
N GLU A 99 -21.07 16.90 7.27
CA GLU A 99 -19.91 16.56 8.12
C GLU A 99 -18.81 15.89 7.28
N LEU A 100 -19.18 14.89 6.45
CA LEU A 100 -18.24 14.17 5.58
C LEU A 100 -17.58 15.09 4.56
N CYS A 101 -18.33 15.98 3.92
CA CYS A 101 -17.79 16.93 2.93
C CYS A 101 -16.70 17.82 3.53
N LYS A 102 -16.89 18.30 4.76
CA LYS A 102 -15.88 19.10 5.46
C LYS A 102 -14.63 18.30 5.79
N LYS A 103 -14.80 17.05 6.26
CA LYS A 103 -13.67 16.15 6.50
C LYS A 103 -12.91 15.78 5.22
N ILE A 104 -13.61 15.60 4.10
CA ILE A 104 -12.97 15.36 2.79
C ILE A 104 -12.09 16.54 2.38
N ALA A 105 -12.54 17.77 2.63
CA ALA A 105 -11.73 18.96 2.37
C ALA A 105 -10.45 18.98 3.22
N ASP A 106 -10.57 18.64 4.52
CA ASP A 106 -9.39 18.53 5.41
C ASP A 106 -8.47 17.37 4.99
N LEU A 107 -9.02 16.24 4.54
CA LEU A 107 -8.23 15.07 4.11
C LEU A 107 -7.33 15.38 2.90
N ALA A 108 -7.64 16.37 2.10
CA ALA A 108 -6.76 16.83 1.02
C ALA A 108 -5.39 17.33 1.54
N GLU A 109 -5.32 17.82 2.79
CA GLU A 109 -4.08 18.27 3.43
C GLU A 109 -3.15 17.14 3.88
N VAL A 110 -3.61 15.89 3.81
CA VAL A 110 -2.78 14.71 4.08
C VAL A 110 -1.75 14.50 2.96
N ASN A 111 -2.06 14.96 1.74
CA ASN A 111 -1.17 14.83 0.61
C ASN A 111 0.16 15.55 0.87
N ASP A 112 1.25 14.84 0.62
CA ASP A 112 2.60 15.35 0.55
C ASP A 112 3.34 14.63 -0.60
N TYR A 113 3.16 15.16 -1.80
CA TYR A 113 3.76 14.57 -2.99
C TYR A 113 5.28 14.63 -3.00
N ALA A 114 5.90 15.53 -2.23
CA ALA A 114 7.34 15.62 -2.10
C ALA A 114 7.91 14.41 -1.33
N SER A 115 7.23 13.96 -0.27
CA SER A 115 7.57 12.71 0.44
C SER A 115 7.05 11.45 -0.26
N GLY A 116 6.23 11.62 -1.31
CA GLY A 116 5.55 10.54 -2.00
C GLY A 116 4.27 10.07 -1.33
N THR A 117 3.77 10.78 -0.32
CA THR A 117 2.51 10.49 0.36
C THR A 117 1.32 11.02 -0.43
N SER A 118 0.29 10.19 -0.60
CA SER A 118 -0.98 10.60 -1.22
C SER A 118 -2.16 10.05 -0.44
N CYS A 119 -3.23 10.84 -0.36
CA CYS A 119 -4.52 10.46 0.20
C CYS A 119 -5.59 10.71 -0.84
N ASN A 120 -6.23 9.66 -1.29
CA ASN A 120 -7.34 9.72 -2.23
C ASN A 120 -8.63 9.28 -1.55
N VAL A 121 -9.67 10.11 -1.65
CA VAL A 121 -11.05 9.71 -1.32
C VAL A 121 -11.67 9.17 -2.60
N GLY A 122 -11.63 7.85 -2.76
CA GLY A 122 -12.00 7.19 -4.02
C GLY A 122 -13.49 6.91 -4.18
N VAL A 123 -14.20 6.74 -3.07
CA VAL A 123 -15.64 6.45 -3.05
C VAL A 123 -16.30 7.24 -1.93
N ILE A 124 -17.48 7.77 -2.20
CA ILE A 124 -18.38 8.36 -1.20
C ILE A 124 -19.78 7.82 -1.40
N SER A 125 -20.52 7.60 -0.32
CA SER A 125 -21.97 7.33 -0.34
C SER A 125 -22.66 7.93 0.87
N GLY A 126 -23.98 8.14 0.79
CA GLY A 126 -24.75 8.65 1.93
C GLY A 126 -26.10 9.21 1.56
N GLY A 127 -26.93 9.42 2.61
CA GLY A 127 -28.30 9.88 2.49
C GLY A 127 -29.24 8.85 1.89
N THR A 128 -30.54 9.23 1.81
CA THR A 128 -31.62 8.38 1.27
C THR A 128 -32.49 9.17 0.28
N LEU A 129 -33.06 10.28 0.73
CA LEU A 129 -33.97 11.12 -0.06
C LEU A 129 -33.55 12.60 0.06
N ALA A 130 -33.73 13.36 -1.00
CA ALA A 130 -33.38 14.80 -1.04
C ALA A 130 -34.09 15.66 0.00
N ASN A 131 -35.27 15.27 0.46
CA ASN A 131 -36.05 15.96 1.47
C ASN A 131 -35.82 15.44 2.90
N VAL A 132 -34.78 14.64 3.12
CA VAL A 132 -34.37 14.14 4.44
C VAL A 132 -32.94 14.54 4.73
N VAL A 133 -32.68 15.13 5.90
CA VAL A 133 -31.34 15.38 6.42
C VAL A 133 -30.64 14.03 6.56
N ALA A 134 -29.46 13.87 5.95
CA ALA A 134 -28.77 12.58 5.88
C ALA A 134 -28.29 12.11 7.25
N GLU A 135 -28.76 10.98 7.71
CA GLU A 135 -28.36 10.37 8.96
C GLU A 135 -27.13 9.43 8.84
N TYR A 136 -26.67 9.17 7.61
CA TYR A 136 -25.50 8.34 7.34
C TYR A 136 -24.74 8.84 6.11
N ALA A 137 -23.41 8.78 6.19
CA ALA A 137 -22.52 8.95 5.06
C ALA A 137 -21.21 8.19 5.31
N GLU A 138 -20.56 7.76 4.23
CA GLU A 138 -19.28 7.09 4.29
C GLU A 138 -18.35 7.51 3.17
N ALA A 139 -17.05 7.38 3.41
CA ALA A 139 -15.99 7.54 2.41
C ALA A 139 -14.97 6.43 2.52
N LYS A 140 -14.47 5.95 1.36
CA LYS A 140 -13.37 4.97 1.29
C LYS A 140 -12.11 5.67 0.81
N LEU A 141 -11.02 5.46 1.57
CA LEU A 141 -9.75 6.11 1.34
C LEU A 141 -8.74 5.13 0.73
N ASP A 142 -7.82 5.65 -0.08
CA ASP A 142 -6.59 4.96 -0.49
C ASP A 142 -5.41 5.90 -0.20
N ILE A 143 -4.62 5.54 0.80
CA ILE A 143 -3.49 6.34 1.26
C ILE A 143 -2.21 5.57 0.92
N ARG A 144 -1.30 6.24 0.21
CA ARG A 144 -0.01 5.67 -0.20
C ARG A 144 1.13 6.43 0.44
N TYR A 145 2.21 5.72 0.78
CA TYR A 145 3.39 6.27 1.43
C TYR A 145 4.65 5.49 1.03
N THR A 146 5.80 6.15 1.09
CA THR A 146 7.09 5.57 0.66
C THR A 146 7.87 4.93 1.80
N THR A 147 7.61 5.36 3.05
CA THR A 147 8.29 4.86 4.26
C THR A 147 7.31 4.64 5.41
N MET A 148 7.71 3.86 6.41
CA MET A 148 6.94 3.68 7.64
C MET A 148 6.80 4.99 8.43
N THR A 149 7.79 5.87 8.35
CA THR A 149 7.72 7.21 8.96
C THR A 149 6.61 8.05 8.33
N GLU A 150 6.51 8.04 7.00
CA GLU A 150 5.44 8.75 6.28
C GLU A 150 4.07 8.10 6.52
N ALA A 151 4.02 6.77 6.63
CA ALA A 151 2.81 6.06 7.04
C ALA A 151 2.29 6.55 8.40
N ALA A 152 3.16 6.63 9.41
CA ALA A 152 2.80 7.10 10.74
C ALA A 152 2.27 8.53 10.72
N LYS A 153 2.92 9.45 9.99
CA LYS A 153 2.45 10.83 9.82
C LYS A 153 1.07 10.92 9.16
N ALA A 154 0.85 10.13 8.09
CA ALA A 154 -0.43 10.09 7.41
C ALA A 154 -1.54 9.57 8.32
N VAL A 155 -1.29 8.49 9.05
CA VAL A 155 -2.24 7.92 10.03
C VAL A 155 -2.59 8.94 11.12
N GLU A 156 -1.60 9.64 11.67
CA GLU A 156 -1.81 10.66 12.69
C GLU A 156 -2.69 11.81 12.17
N LYS A 157 -2.39 12.35 10.99
CA LYS A 157 -3.18 13.40 10.36
C LYS A 157 -4.63 12.96 10.11
N VAL A 158 -4.83 11.79 9.53
CA VAL A 158 -6.19 11.27 9.27
C VAL A 158 -6.96 11.08 10.57
N LYS A 159 -6.35 10.50 11.60
CA LYS A 159 -6.99 10.35 12.93
C LYS A 159 -7.36 11.69 13.55
N ALA A 160 -6.53 12.71 13.44
CA ALA A 160 -6.84 14.06 13.91
C ALA A 160 -8.03 14.68 13.16
N ILE A 161 -8.09 14.50 11.82
CA ILE A 161 -9.21 14.98 11.01
C ILE A 161 -10.51 14.23 11.35
N VAL A 162 -10.43 12.92 11.53
CA VAL A 162 -11.60 12.12 11.93
C VAL A 162 -12.12 12.52 13.31
N ALA A 163 -11.23 12.80 14.26
CA ALA A 163 -11.59 13.23 15.61
C ALA A 163 -12.18 14.65 15.69
N LYS A 164 -11.92 15.50 14.70
CA LYS A 164 -12.49 16.85 14.62
C LYS A 164 -13.97 16.77 14.29
N SER A 165 -14.85 17.41 15.06
CA SER A 165 -16.28 17.52 14.77
C SER A 165 -16.61 18.90 14.22
N TYR A 166 -17.45 18.95 13.21
CA TYR A 166 -18.04 20.18 12.67
C TYR A 166 -19.49 20.39 13.11
N ASP A 167 -20.19 19.31 13.43
CA ASP A 167 -21.46 19.29 14.12
C ASP A 167 -21.38 18.26 15.25
N GLU A 168 -21.35 18.71 16.51
CA GLU A 168 -21.19 17.86 17.70
C GLU A 168 -22.27 16.78 17.85
N ARG A 169 -23.38 16.90 17.11
CA ARG A 169 -24.45 15.90 17.09
C ARG A 169 -24.16 14.75 16.15
N THR A 170 -23.10 14.82 15.33
CA THR A 170 -22.65 13.73 14.48
C THR A 170 -21.61 12.87 15.19
N VAL A 171 -21.53 11.59 14.82
CA VAL A 171 -20.50 10.67 15.31
C VAL A 171 -19.70 10.16 14.12
N THR A 172 -18.40 10.36 14.16
CA THR A 172 -17.47 9.87 13.12
C THR A 172 -16.69 8.68 13.64
N GLU A 173 -16.59 7.63 12.83
CA GLU A 173 -15.83 6.42 13.09
C GLU A 173 -14.83 6.18 11.96
N LEU A 174 -13.58 5.86 12.30
CA LEU A 174 -12.57 5.36 11.37
C LEU A 174 -12.62 3.83 11.39
N VAL A 175 -12.98 3.25 10.26
CA VAL A 175 -13.16 1.81 10.13
C VAL A 175 -12.00 1.21 9.35
N GLU A 176 -11.31 0.28 9.96
CA GLU A 176 -10.24 -0.51 9.35
C GLU A 176 -10.75 -1.94 9.13
N ALA A 177 -11.63 -2.10 8.12
CA ALA A 177 -12.29 -3.37 7.84
C ALA A 177 -11.55 -4.17 6.77
N GLY A 178 -11.31 -5.46 7.08
CA GLY A 178 -10.78 -6.44 6.13
C GLY A 178 -9.27 -6.65 6.19
N PRO A 179 -8.79 -7.75 5.59
CA PRO A 179 -7.39 -8.19 5.70
C PRO A 179 -6.40 -7.33 4.93
N HIS A 180 -6.87 -6.40 4.10
CA HIS A 180 -6.03 -5.64 3.16
C HIS A 180 -6.01 -4.14 3.42
N VAL A 181 -6.41 -3.73 4.62
CA VAL A 181 -6.41 -2.32 5.02
C VAL A 181 -4.99 -1.76 5.00
N TYR A 182 -3.98 -2.59 5.28
CA TYR A 182 -2.61 -2.15 5.42
C TYR A 182 -1.62 -3.04 4.65
N THR A 183 -0.77 -2.40 3.83
CA THR A 183 0.42 -3.01 3.22
C THR A 183 1.64 -2.14 3.55
N PRO A 184 2.72 -2.69 4.11
CA PRO A 184 3.93 -1.93 4.39
C PRO A 184 4.58 -1.41 3.10
N PRO A 185 5.40 -0.35 3.12
CA PRO A 185 6.19 0.04 1.97
C PRO A 185 7.39 -0.89 1.80
N MET A 186 7.81 -1.11 0.55
CA MET A 186 9.15 -1.59 0.24
C MET A 186 10.08 -0.37 0.18
N GLU A 187 10.75 -0.08 1.28
CA GLU A 187 11.62 1.09 1.38
C GLU A 187 12.93 0.92 0.59
N THR A 188 13.40 1.99 -0.05
CA THR A 188 14.71 2.01 -0.72
C THR A 188 15.83 2.20 0.29
N THR A 189 16.12 1.16 1.07
CA THR A 189 17.17 1.18 2.10
C THR A 189 18.57 1.18 1.49
N GLU A 190 19.60 1.42 2.30
CA GLU A 190 20.98 1.33 1.82
C GLU A 190 21.35 -0.10 1.36
N GLY A 191 20.81 -1.13 2.01
CA GLY A 191 20.94 -2.53 1.57
C GLY A 191 20.35 -2.77 0.18
N VAL A 192 19.16 -2.22 -0.09
CA VAL A 192 18.53 -2.29 -1.44
C VAL A 192 19.40 -1.58 -2.47
N LYS A 193 19.93 -0.40 -2.16
CA LYS A 193 20.83 0.34 -3.07
C LYS A 193 22.12 -0.42 -3.34
N GLN A 194 22.70 -1.08 -2.34
CA GLN A 194 23.88 -1.92 -2.50
C GLN A 194 23.59 -3.12 -3.38
N LEU A 195 22.48 -3.82 -3.15
CA LEU A 195 22.04 -4.95 -3.99
C LEU A 195 21.82 -4.50 -5.44
N TYR A 196 21.16 -3.35 -5.65
CA TYR A 196 20.97 -2.78 -6.98
C TYR A 196 22.32 -2.48 -7.68
N ARG A 197 23.25 -1.80 -7.01
CA ARG A 197 24.58 -1.53 -7.56
C ARG A 197 25.32 -2.80 -7.95
N PHE A 198 25.23 -3.83 -7.13
CA PHE A 198 25.81 -5.13 -7.42
C PHE A 198 25.21 -5.76 -8.68
N VAL A 199 23.87 -5.83 -8.76
CA VAL A 199 23.15 -6.43 -9.92
C VAL A 199 23.42 -5.63 -11.19
N LYS A 200 23.40 -4.29 -11.13
CA LYS A 200 23.74 -3.42 -12.25
C LYS A 200 25.15 -3.70 -12.78
N ALA A 201 26.14 -3.80 -11.91
CA ALA A 201 27.51 -4.11 -12.31
C ALA A 201 27.66 -5.51 -12.94
N GLN A 202 26.87 -6.50 -12.53
CA GLN A 202 26.85 -7.81 -13.19
C GLN A 202 26.18 -7.74 -14.57
N ALA A 203 25.08 -7.01 -14.71
CA ALA A 203 24.40 -6.81 -16.00
C ALA A 203 25.34 -6.15 -17.02
N GLU A 204 26.08 -5.13 -16.62
CA GLU A 204 27.08 -4.44 -17.46
C GLU A 204 28.19 -5.39 -17.92
N LYS A 205 28.71 -6.25 -17.03
CA LYS A 205 29.73 -7.28 -17.38
C LYS A 205 29.21 -8.29 -18.40
N LEU A 206 27.93 -8.55 -18.41
CA LEU A 206 27.27 -9.45 -19.37
C LEU A 206 26.87 -8.73 -20.68
N GLY A 207 27.25 -7.46 -20.86
CA GLY A 207 26.92 -6.69 -22.06
C GLY A 207 25.43 -6.35 -22.18
N GLN A 208 24.69 -6.41 -21.06
CA GLN A 208 23.29 -6.01 -21.04
C GLN A 208 23.14 -4.49 -21.20
N ALA A 209 21.98 -4.05 -21.69
CA ALA A 209 21.63 -2.64 -21.70
C ALA A 209 21.65 -2.07 -20.27
N GLU A 210 21.78 -0.76 -20.14
CA GLU A 210 21.82 -0.10 -18.85
C GLU A 210 20.59 -0.46 -18.01
N LEU A 211 20.84 -1.05 -16.82
CA LEU A 211 19.80 -1.43 -15.88
C LEU A 211 19.37 -0.20 -15.08
N GLY A 212 18.17 0.31 -15.35
CA GLY A 212 17.57 1.41 -14.61
C GLY A 212 17.03 0.99 -13.25
N ALA A 213 16.76 1.96 -12.39
CA ALA A 213 16.08 1.76 -11.10
C ALA A 213 14.87 2.68 -10.99
N MET A 214 13.79 2.18 -10.35
CA MET A 214 12.59 2.98 -10.16
C MET A 214 11.87 2.65 -8.84
N ILE A 215 11.07 3.61 -8.37
CA ILE A 215 10.09 3.43 -7.30
C ILE A 215 8.70 3.44 -7.94
N VAL A 216 7.83 2.53 -7.52
CA VAL A 216 6.48 2.41 -8.09
C VAL A 216 5.40 2.58 -7.03
N GLY A 217 4.20 3.02 -7.47
CA GLY A 217 3.07 3.28 -6.59
C GLY A 217 2.30 2.04 -6.17
N GLY A 218 2.40 0.93 -6.92
CA GLY A 218 1.73 -0.33 -6.61
C GLY A 218 2.51 -1.19 -5.62
N SER A 219 1.80 -1.88 -4.74
CA SER A 219 2.35 -2.89 -3.82
C SER A 219 2.57 -4.22 -4.54
N ALA A 220 3.33 -5.12 -3.95
CA ALA A 220 3.52 -6.52 -4.33
C ALA A 220 4.03 -7.31 -3.13
N ASP A 221 4.23 -8.62 -3.26
CA ASP A 221 4.74 -9.48 -2.18
C ASP A 221 6.10 -9.04 -1.62
N ALA A 222 6.91 -8.38 -2.44
CA ALA A 222 8.16 -7.76 -2.02
C ALA A 222 7.99 -6.79 -0.83
N ASN A 223 6.83 -6.13 -0.70
CA ASN A 223 6.52 -5.24 0.39
C ASN A 223 6.53 -5.95 1.76
N TYR A 224 6.13 -7.21 1.79
CA TYR A 224 6.12 -8.00 3.03
C TYR A 224 7.49 -8.59 3.35
N VAL A 225 8.23 -9.03 2.33
CA VAL A 225 9.58 -9.61 2.49
C VAL A 225 10.55 -8.59 3.10
N CYS A 226 10.52 -7.34 2.62
CA CYS A 226 11.46 -6.32 3.07
C CYS A 226 11.23 -5.88 4.53
N THR A 227 10.07 -6.19 5.15
CA THR A 227 9.85 -5.92 6.59
C THR A 227 10.78 -6.72 7.51
N GLU A 228 11.36 -7.81 7.01
CA GLU A 228 12.36 -8.60 7.74
C GLU A 228 13.81 -8.07 7.56
N GLY A 229 13.95 -6.87 6.99
CA GLY A 229 15.25 -6.24 6.76
C GLY A 229 16.04 -6.80 5.57
N VAL A 230 15.43 -7.66 4.75
CA VAL A 230 16.08 -8.28 3.60
C VAL A 230 16.12 -7.32 2.42
N PRO A 231 17.31 -6.98 1.89
CA PRO A 231 17.43 -6.21 0.66
C PRO A 231 16.68 -6.92 -0.47
N THR A 232 15.73 -6.22 -1.08
CA THR A 232 14.83 -6.80 -2.08
C THR A 232 14.87 -5.98 -3.36
N LEU A 233 15.00 -6.65 -4.51
CA LEU A 233 14.75 -6.11 -5.82
C LEU A 233 13.51 -6.77 -6.43
N CYS A 234 12.75 -5.98 -7.17
CA CYS A 234 11.54 -6.46 -7.80
C CYS A 234 11.54 -6.07 -9.29
N SER A 235 10.96 -6.88 -10.14
CA SER A 235 10.85 -6.58 -11.58
C SER A 235 9.56 -5.82 -11.91
#